data_4caf8514240a4eeb0de55a1bb1913639
#
_entry.id   4caf8514240a4eeb0de55a1bb1913639
#
_cell.length_a   1.000
_cell.length_b   1.000
_cell.length_c   1.000
_cell.angle_alpha   90.00
_cell.angle_beta   90.00
_cell.angle_gamma   90.00
#
_symmetry.space_group_name_H-M   'P 1'
#
loop_
_entity.id
_entity.type
_entity.pdbx_description
1 polymer ?
#
loop_
_entity_poly.entity_id
_entity_poly.type
_entity_poly.pdbx_seq_one_letter_code
_entity_poly.pdbx_strand_id
1 'polypeptide(L)'
;MRTSLGIPYATARRFAAPQPVAFDPARAGGAHFGPAAPQQLDGPLSGIVPGMKVTDTDEDACLTLNVWTPDTTDSGTAAPLPVLVWFHGGSFVIGASSQPVYDGAVLAAEQRVVVVSVNYRLGALGFLDARPFGGVANCGVRDAICALEWVRDHVDAFGGDPNRVVAFGESGGGGLLLHALASPAARGLLAGAIIQSGATFATLDEERAAVVREAVVREAGVAEASDLRDVPIDALITAQSAAMGSLLGTVGMMPFHPMVDGDMLPSAPVVALANGAAVGVALIAGTTADEMRLFVPAGAEPPPRAKTVHRAARYLGVAEDEAERIVAGYERALRTDDTNEIWRALFGDNEMQVPCKAVLDAHCAHGPTYTYCFTWESPTVGACHGIDIPFPFGNFVDGWETFAGLDDDGRALSAAMRSSWAAFARDGDPGWPQYPAARVFGRTVSDADEHPLFGRLPSANR
;
A
#
# COMPACT_ATOMS: atom_id res chain seq x y z
N MET A 1 15.14 18.59 -14.79
CA MET A 1 14.83 17.60 -13.72
C MET A 1 16.08 17.32 -12.92
N ARG A 2 16.03 17.45 -11.59
CA ARG A 2 17.08 17.02 -10.66
C ARG A 2 16.62 15.72 -10.00
N THR A 3 17.44 14.68 -10.05
CA THR A 3 17.17 13.37 -9.44
C THR A 3 18.25 13.08 -8.42
N SER A 4 17.87 12.63 -7.24
CA SER A 4 18.75 12.24 -6.15
C SER A 4 18.30 10.89 -5.62
N LEU A 5 19.09 9.86 -5.87
CA LEU A 5 18.74 8.46 -5.59
C LEU A 5 19.55 7.90 -4.43
N GLY A 6 18.98 6.95 -3.69
CA GLY A 6 19.67 6.18 -2.65
C GLY A 6 20.08 7.02 -1.44
N ILE A 7 19.30 8.02 -1.08
CA ILE A 7 19.57 8.87 0.10
C ILE A 7 19.25 8.08 1.37
N PRO A 8 20.22 7.79 2.26
CA PRO A 8 19.92 7.16 3.53
C PRO A 8 19.13 8.13 4.42
N TYR A 9 17.99 7.67 4.96
CA TYR A 9 17.25 8.45 5.96
C TYR A 9 17.43 7.89 7.38
N ALA A 10 17.75 6.60 7.51
CA ALA A 10 18.00 5.93 8.77
C ALA A 10 18.95 4.75 8.60
N THR A 11 19.43 4.24 9.73
CA THR A 11 20.02 2.89 9.87
C THR A 11 19.24 2.11 10.92
N ALA A 12 19.24 0.79 10.84
CA ALA A 12 18.62 -0.04 11.87
C ALA A 12 19.37 -1.33 12.05
N ARG A 13 19.50 -1.79 13.31
CA ARG A 13 19.85 -3.17 13.60
C ARG A 13 18.59 -4.03 13.44
N ARG A 14 18.77 -5.29 13.14
CA ARG A 14 17.68 -6.27 13.05
C ARG A 14 16.78 -6.21 14.29
N PHE A 15 15.46 -6.06 14.08
CA PHE A 15 14.42 -5.94 15.10
C PHE A 15 14.52 -4.72 16.03
N ALA A 16 15.34 -3.74 15.71
CA ALA A 16 15.42 -2.48 16.45
C ALA A 16 14.70 -1.34 15.73
N ALA A 17 14.33 -0.28 16.47
CA ALA A 17 13.81 0.94 15.90
C ALA A 17 14.84 1.59 14.96
N PRO A 18 14.40 2.26 13.86
CA PRO A 18 15.29 3.01 13.00
C PRO A 18 15.97 4.14 13.76
N GLN A 19 17.21 4.44 13.40
CA GLN A 19 17.97 5.57 13.93
C GLN A 19 18.21 6.56 12.80
N PRO A 20 17.69 7.78 12.86
CA PRO A 20 17.92 8.79 11.84
C PRO A 20 19.42 9.01 11.59
N VAL A 21 19.80 9.23 10.33
CA VAL A 21 21.16 9.58 9.96
C VAL A 21 21.26 11.06 9.62
N ALA A 22 22.45 11.65 9.86
CA ALA A 22 22.69 13.05 9.52
C ALA A 22 22.59 13.23 7.99
N PHE A 23 21.84 14.23 7.56
CA PHE A 23 21.70 14.59 6.16
C PHE A 23 22.64 15.74 5.81
N ASP A 24 23.40 15.57 4.72
CA ASP A 24 24.25 16.62 4.14
C ASP A 24 23.71 16.97 2.73
N PRO A 25 23.08 18.14 2.55
CA PRO A 25 22.55 18.56 1.24
C PRO A 25 23.60 18.61 0.14
N ALA A 26 24.88 18.85 0.47
CA ALA A 26 25.97 18.86 -0.51
C ALA A 26 26.34 17.45 -1.02
N ARG A 27 25.91 16.42 -0.31
CA ARG A 27 26.08 15.01 -0.66
C ARG A 27 24.74 14.28 -0.92
N ALA A 28 23.69 15.07 -1.10
CA ALA A 28 22.34 14.57 -1.28
C ALA A 28 22.19 13.72 -2.53
N GLY A 29 22.18 12.41 -2.35
CA GLY A 29 21.85 11.42 -3.35
C GLY A 29 22.96 11.12 -4.35
N GLY A 30 22.95 9.86 -4.78
CA GLY A 30 23.76 9.36 -5.88
C GLY A 30 23.00 9.33 -7.20
N ALA A 31 23.64 8.72 -8.21
CA ALA A 31 23.03 8.37 -9.49
C ALA A 31 22.36 6.99 -9.47
N HIS A 32 22.40 6.29 -8.33
CA HIS A 32 21.91 4.91 -8.19
C HIS A 32 20.94 4.80 -7.01
N PHE A 33 19.95 3.96 -7.19
CA PHE A 33 19.06 3.57 -6.11
C PHE A 33 19.84 2.85 -4.99
N GLY A 34 19.39 3.00 -3.75
CA GLY A 34 19.83 2.15 -2.65
C GLY A 34 19.21 0.75 -2.76
N PRO A 35 19.80 -0.25 -2.06
CA PRO A 35 19.28 -1.61 -2.02
C PRO A 35 17.89 -1.63 -1.37
N ALA A 36 17.07 -2.60 -1.77
CA ALA A 36 15.79 -2.88 -1.13
C ALA A 36 15.97 -3.64 0.19
N ALA A 37 14.92 -3.73 0.99
CA ALA A 37 14.88 -4.64 2.13
C ALA A 37 14.98 -6.10 1.67
N PRO A 38 15.67 -6.99 2.44
CA PRO A 38 15.75 -8.40 2.13
C PRO A 38 14.38 -9.04 1.94
N GLN A 39 14.26 -9.81 0.87
CA GLN A 39 13.01 -10.42 0.41
C GLN A 39 13.26 -11.57 -0.56
N GLN A 40 12.25 -12.38 -0.84
CA GLN A 40 12.33 -13.37 -1.90
C GLN A 40 12.30 -12.70 -3.27
N LEU A 41 13.34 -12.86 -4.08
CA LEU A 41 13.51 -12.17 -5.36
C LEU A 41 12.68 -12.80 -6.49
N ASP A 42 12.47 -14.11 -6.46
CA ASP A 42 11.79 -14.88 -7.51
C ASP A 42 10.34 -15.22 -7.09
N GLY A 43 9.55 -14.19 -6.79
CA GLY A 43 8.13 -14.37 -6.45
C GLY A 43 7.22 -14.45 -7.68
N PRO A 44 5.99 -14.99 -7.55
CA PRO A 44 5.05 -15.16 -8.66
C PRO A 44 4.71 -13.85 -9.40
N LEU A 45 4.66 -12.73 -8.69
CA LEU A 45 4.30 -11.43 -9.26
C LEU A 45 5.42 -10.83 -10.11
N SER A 46 6.69 -11.13 -9.81
CA SER A 46 7.85 -10.58 -10.56
C SER A 46 7.91 -11.00 -12.03
N GLY A 47 7.24 -12.11 -12.39
CA GLY A 47 7.13 -12.60 -13.77
C GLY A 47 5.82 -12.24 -14.48
N ILE A 48 4.82 -11.73 -13.75
CA ILE A 48 3.49 -11.44 -14.29
C ILE A 48 3.32 -9.94 -14.53
N VAL A 49 3.73 -9.11 -13.56
CA VAL A 49 3.54 -7.65 -13.62
C VAL A 49 4.82 -6.98 -14.09
N PRO A 50 4.79 -6.23 -15.21
CA PRO A 50 5.99 -5.56 -15.73
C PRO A 50 6.58 -4.56 -14.73
N GLY A 51 7.92 -4.47 -14.65
CA GLY A 51 8.62 -3.51 -13.82
C GLY A 51 8.61 -3.78 -12.31
N MET A 52 8.13 -4.97 -11.88
CA MET A 52 8.06 -5.32 -10.45
C MET A 52 9.28 -6.12 -9.96
N LYS A 53 10.31 -6.26 -10.77
CA LYS A 53 11.50 -7.02 -10.39
C LYS A 53 12.38 -6.22 -9.44
N VAL A 54 12.82 -6.85 -8.34
CA VAL A 54 13.84 -6.36 -7.40
C VAL A 54 15.13 -7.16 -7.63
N THR A 55 16.27 -6.49 -7.65
CA THR A 55 17.56 -7.13 -8.03
C THR A 55 18.66 -6.99 -6.97
N ASP A 56 18.52 -6.06 -6.03
CA ASP A 56 19.53 -5.77 -5.02
C ASP A 56 18.86 -5.56 -3.65
N THR A 57 19.36 -6.27 -2.63
CA THR A 57 18.84 -6.20 -1.26
C THR A 57 19.96 -6.17 -0.23
N ASP A 58 19.77 -5.38 0.83
CA ASP A 58 20.71 -5.30 1.94
C ASP A 58 19.97 -4.92 3.23
N GLU A 59 20.14 -5.67 4.33
CA GLU A 59 19.43 -5.38 5.57
C GLU A 59 19.96 -4.17 6.33
N ASP A 60 21.24 -3.82 6.16
CA ASP A 60 21.89 -2.72 6.85
C ASP A 60 21.78 -1.39 6.09
N ALA A 61 21.56 -1.44 4.77
CA ALA A 61 21.57 -0.28 3.89
C ALA A 61 20.23 0.01 3.20
N CYS A 62 19.15 -0.75 3.48
CA CYS A 62 17.88 -0.62 2.77
C CYS A 62 17.06 0.61 3.13
N LEU A 63 17.34 1.29 4.25
CA LEU A 63 16.55 2.45 4.70
C LEU A 63 16.94 3.71 3.93
N THR A 64 16.56 3.74 2.65
CA THR A 64 16.86 4.81 1.70
C THR A 64 15.59 5.35 1.05
N LEU A 65 15.69 6.56 0.53
CA LEU A 65 14.67 7.20 -0.28
C LEU A 65 15.26 7.84 -1.54
N ASN A 66 14.40 8.19 -2.48
CA ASN A 66 14.76 8.82 -3.74
C ASN A 66 13.93 10.08 -3.93
N VAL A 67 14.49 11.11 -4.55
CA VAL A 67 13.83 12.40 -4.74
C VAL A 67 13.94 12.86 -6.19
N TRP A 68 12.82 13.21 -6.80
CA TRP A 68 12.71 13.86 -8.11
C TRP A 68 12.16 15.28 -7.93
N THR A 69 12.90 16.25 -8.46
CA THR A 69 12.53 17.67 -8.37
C THR A 69 12.55 18.29 -9.77
N PRO A 70 11.48 18.98 -10.20
CA PRO A 70 11.49 19.71 -11.47
C PRO A 70 12.53 20.84 -11.46
N ASP A 71 13.11 21.16 -12.62
CA ASP A 71 14.00 22.31 -12.74
C ASP A 71 13.24 23.61 -12.42
N THR A 72 13.79 24.40 -11.53
CA THR A 72 13.22 25.68 -11.11
C THR A 72 13.97 26.87 -11.72
N THR A 73 14.70 26.67 -12.83
CA THR A 73 15.69 27.63 -13.37
C THR A 73 15.11 28.97 -13.86
N ASP A 74 13.80 29.16 -13.89
CA ASP A 74 13.19 30.36 -14.47
C ASP A 74 12.80 31.49 -13.50
N SER A 75 12.98 31.33 -12.19
CA SER A 75 12.75 32.46 -11.27
C SER A 75 13.40 32.22 -9.91
N GLY A 76 14.36 33.05 -9.56
CA GLY A 76 15.08 33.01 -8.28
C GLY A 76 14.22 33.28 -7.02
N THR A 77 12.90 33.11 -7.10
CA THR A 77 11.90 33.24 -6.02
C THR A 77 10.71 32.31 -6.20
N ALA A 78 10.91 31.10 -6.77
CA ALA A 78 9.81 30.15 -6.89
C ALA A 78 9.30 29.72 -5.51
N ALA A 79 7.98 29.75 -5.29
CA ALA A 79 7.37 29.23 -4.07
C ALA A 79 7.71 27.75 -3.90
N PRO A 80 7.89 27.24 -2.67
CA PRO A 80 8.12 25.83 -2.42
C PRO A 80 7.04 24.95 -3.04
N LEU A 81 7.43 23.79 -3.54
CA LEU A 81 6.54 22.85 -4.27
C LEU A 81 5.85 21.88 -3.30
N PRO A 82 4.62 21.44 -3.57
CA PRO A 82 4.02 20.35 -2.82
C PRO A 82 4.82 19.07 -3.00
N VAL A 83 4.72 18.17 -2.02
CA VAL A 83 5.52 16.96 -1.94
C VAL A 83 4.60 15.74 -1.97
N LEU A 84 4.88 14.79 -2.84
CA LEU A 84 4.24 13.48 -2.92
C LEU A 84 5.23 12.40 -2.46
N VAL A 85 4.91 11.68 -1.38
CA VAL A 85 5.76 10.62 -0.81
C VAL A 85 5.14 9.26 -1.10
N TRP A 86 5.83 8.42 -1.87
CA TRP A 86 5.38 7.10 -2.27
C TRP A 86 5.87 6.00 -1.34
N PHE A 87 4.94 5.13 -0.89
CA PHE A 87 5.21 3.87 -0.23
C PHE A 87 4.76 2.71 -1.13
N HIS A 88 5.71 1.85 -1.51
CA HIS A 88 5.45 0.73 -2.42
C HIS A 88 4.60 -0.37 -1.79
N GLY A 89 3.86 -1.11 -2.63
CA GLY A 89 3.11 -2.30 -2.24
C GLY A 89 3.95 -3.55 -2.10
N GLY A 90 3.28 -4.71 -2.10
CA GLY A 90 3.91 -6.01 -2.02
C GLY A 90 3.62 -6.78 -0.73
N SER A 91 2.41 -6.62 -0.19
CA SER A 91 1.90 -7.40 0.95
C SER A 91 2.80 -7.37 2.19
N PHE A 92 3.55 -6.28 2.38
CA PHE A 92 4.56 -6.10 3.43
C PHE A 92 5.75 -7.07 3.39
N VAL A 93 5.90 -7.90 2.36
CA VAL A 93 6.94 -8.93 2.27
C VAL A 93 7.84 -8.81 1.05
N ILE A 94 7.42 -8.09 0.03
CA ILE A 94 8.20 -7.81 -1.19
C ILE A 94 8.04 -6.34 -1.61
N GLY A 95 8.85 -5.89 -2.58
CA GLY A 95 8.77 -4.57 -3.18
C GLY A 95 10.01 -3.71 -2.92
N ALA A 96 10.13 -2.64 -3.67
CA ALA A 96 11.21 -1.66 -3.52
C ALA A 96 10.83 -0.32 -4.14
N SER A 97 11.32 0.77 -3.57
CA SER A 97 11.18 2.12 -4.12
C SER A 97 11.93 2.32 -5.44
N SER A 98 12.83 1.40 -5.79
CA SER A 98 13.63 1.39 -7.01
C SER A 98 12.96 0.69 -8.19
N GLN A 99 11.76 0.12 -8.01
CA GLN A 99 11.06 -0.54 -9.10
C GLN A 99 10.73 0.48 -10.22
N PRO A 100 11.04 0.18 -11.50
CA PRO A 100 10.96 1.15 -12.57
C PRO A 100 9.59 1.83 -12.74
N VAL A 101 8.50 1.15 -12.39
CA VAL A 101 7.14 1.69 -12.47
C VAL A 101 6.92 2.89 -11.54
N TYR A 102 7.73 3.04 -10.49
CA TYR A 102 7.67 4.12 -9.50
C TYR A 102 8.61 5.29 -9.79
N ASP A 103 9.22 5.36 -10.98
CA ASP A 103 10.03 6.52 -11.35
C ASP A 103 9.15 7.79 -11.35
N GLY A 104 9.48 8.72 -10.47
CA GLY A 104 8.72 9.95 -10.24
C GLY A 104 8.97 11.08 -11.23
N ALA A 105 9.84 10.88 -12.22
CA ALA A 105 10.31 11.96 -13.10
C ALA A 105 9.18 12.62 -13.89
N VAL A 106 8.28 11.82 -14.49
CA VAL A 106 7.15 12.33 -15.27
C VAL A 106 6.18 13.10 -14.38
N LEU A 107 5.77 12.52 -13.25
CA LEU A 107 4.88 13.14 -12.28
C LEU A 107 5.46 14.47 -11.76
N ALA A 108 6.74 14.47 -11.38
CA ALA A 108 7.42 15.68 -10.88
C ALA A 108 7.49 16.78 -11.95
N ALA A 109 7.88 16.43 -13.19
CA ALA A 109 8.04 17.38 -14.28
C ALA A 109 6.72 18.01 -14.70
N GLU A 110 5.72 17.17 -15.00
CA GLU A 110 4.45 17.64 -15.57
C GLU A 110 3.58 18.38 -14.56
N GLN A 111 3.61 17.93 -13.29
CA GLN A 111 2.74 18.47 -12.27
C GLN A 111 3.41 19.50 -11.34
N ARG A 112 4.73 19.73 -11.52
CA ARG A 112 5.52 20.64 -10.68
C ARG A 112 5.38 20.32 -9.18
N VAL A 113 5.67 19.09 -8.83
CA VAL A 113 5.71 18.56 -7.46
C VAL A 113 7.08 17.96 -7.17
N VAL A 114 7.47 17.89 -5.91
CA VAL A 114 8.58 17.03 -5.50
C VAL A 114 8.02 15.63 -5.26
N VAL A 115 8.62 14.61 -5.86
CA VAL A 115 8.25 13.22 -5.64
C VAL A 115 9.34 12.54 -4.83
N VAL A 116 8.94 11.80 -3.80
CA VAL A 116 9.83 11.00 -2.94
C VAL A 116 9.34 9.56 -2.99
N SER A 117 10.22 8.58 -3.19
CA SER A 117 9.89 7.16 -3.00
C SER A 117 10.73 6.55 -1.90
N VAL A 118 10.15 5.70 -1.06
CA VAL A 118 10.73 5.26 0.21
C VAL A 118 10.83 3.73 0.26
N ASN A 119 12.00 3.21 0.64
CA ASN A 119 12.17 1.83 1.09
C ASN A 119 11.88 1.74 2.60
N TYR A 120 11.34 0.61 3.04
CA TYR A 120 11.10 0.27 4.44
C TYR A 120 11.31 -1.23 4.66
N ARG A 121 11.56 -1.65 5.89
CA ARG A 121 11.77 -3.08 6.20
C ARG A 121 10.50 -3.89 6.00
N LEU A 122 10.69 -5.09 5.47
CA LEU A 122 9.66 -6.01 5.02
C LEU A 122 9.65 -7.29 5.86
N GLY A 123 8.57 -8.04 5.76
CA GLY A 123 8.42 -9.37 6.31
C GLY A 123 8.77 -9.47 7.79
N ALA A 124 9.54 -10.48 8.16
CA ALA A 124 9.97 -10.68 9.54
C ALA A 124 10.82 -9.52 10.08
N LEU A 125 11.63 -8.88 9.23
CA LEU A 125 12.45 -7.72 9.63
C LEU A 125 11.59 -6.49 9.95
N GLY A 126 10.46 -6.33 9.24
CA GLY A 126 9.57 -5.17 9.38
C GLY A 126 8.40 -5.37 10.36
N PHE A 127 7.90 -6.60 10.48
CA PHE A 127 6.59 -6.83 11.09
C PHE A 127 6.52 -8.00 12.08
N LEU A 128 7.64 -8.63 12.43
CA LEU A 128 7.68 -9.58 13.51
C LEU A 128 7.62 -8.86 14.86
N ASP A 129 6.80 -9.37 15.81
CA ASP A 129 6.83 -8.87 17.19
C ASP A 129 8.10 -9.32 17.90
N ALA A 130 9.07 -8.43 17.99
CA ALA A 130 10.35 -8.70 18.61
C ALA A 130 10.44 -8.24 20.09
N ARG A 131 9.37 -7.66 20.65
CA ARG A 131 9.33 -7.18 22.03
C ARG A 131 9.70 -8.25 23.06
N PRO A 132 9.23 -9.51 22.94
CA PRO A 132 9.54 -10.56 23.92
C PRO A 132 11.03 -10.92 24.03
N PHE A 133 11.84 -10.57 23.01
CA PHE A 133 13.29 -10.81 23.05
C PHE A 133 14.12 -9.53 22.94
N GLY A 134 13.56 -8.39 23.40
CA GLY A 134 14.27 -7.11 23.55
C GLY A 134 14.43 -6.31 22.25
N GLY A 135 13.61 -6.57 21.25
CA GLY A 135 13.41 -5.73 20.07
C GLY A 135 12.18 -4.82 20.20
N VAL A 136 11.66 -4.35 19.05
CA VAL A 136 10.41 -3.59 18.97
C VAL A 136 9.42 -4.27 18.02
N ALA A 137 8.15 -3.90 18.11
CA ALA A 137 7.16 -4.23 17.10
C ALA A 137 7.11 -3.14 16.01
N ASN A 138 6.45 -3.46 14.88
CA ASN A 138 6.12 -2.50 13.84
C ASN A 138 7.33 -1.75 13.26
N CYS A 139 8.45 -2.44 13.07
CA CYS A 139 9.66 -1.83 12.52
C CYS A 139 9.39 -1.12 11.18
N GLY A 140 8.61 -1.72 10.26
CA GLY A 140 8.26 -1.13 8.97
C GLY A 140 7.41 0.16 9.10
N VAL A 141 6.49 0.21 10.07
CA VAL A 141 5.72 1.44 10.36
C VAL A 141 6.63 2.53 10.94
N ARG A 142 7.56 2.15 11.84
CA ARG A 142 8.56 3.07 12.39
C ARG A 142 9.49 3.62 11.32
N ASP A 143 9.87 2.77 10.33
CA ASP A 143 10.68 3.19 9.19
C ASP A 143 9.93 4.22 8.32
N ALA A 144 8.66 3.98 8.02
CA ALA A 144 7.83 4.89 7.25
C ALA A 144 7.68 6.25 7.96
N ILE A 145 7.44 6.26 9.28
CA ILE A 145 7.35 7.49 10.07
C ILE A 145 8.70 8.22 10.10
N CYS A 146 9.81 7.50 10.28
CA CYS A 146 11.16 8.08 10.24
C CYS A 146 11.46 8.72 8.87
N ALA A 147 11.02 8.09 7.77
CA ALA A 147 11.15 8.68 6.44
C ALA A 147 10.29 9.95 6.27
N LEU A 148 9.08 9.98 6.81
CA LEU A 148 8.24 11.18 6.81
C LEU A 148 8.83 12.30 7.67
N GLU A 149 9.45 11.98 8.80
CA GLU A 149 10.22 12.94 9.62
C GLU A 149 11.40 13.49 8.83
N TRP A 150 12.14 12.63 8.11
CA TRP A 150 13.21 13.07 7.23
C TRP A 150 12.70 14.03 6.14
N VAL A 151 11.54 13.73 5.51
CA VAL A 151 10.93 14.60 4.51
C VAL A 151 10.58 15.97 5.12
N ARG A 152 9.92 15.99 6.29
CA ARG A 152 9.62 17.24 7.02
C ARG A 152 10.87 18.09 7.25
N ASP A 153 11.97 17.46 7.65
CA ASP A 153 13.17 18.15 8.12
C ASP A 153 14.11 18.56 6.97
N HIS A 154 13.99 17.98 5.78
CA HIS A 154 15.01 18.13 4.73
C HIS A 154 14.46 18.39 3.31
N VAL A 155 13.16 18.29 3.06
CA VAL A 155 12.62 18.42 1.69
C VAL A 155 12.75 19.81 1.10
N ASP A 156 12.95 20.82 1.93
CA ASP A 156 13.23 22.19 1.53
C ASP A 156 14.54 22.33 0.73
N ALA A 157 15.55 21.51 1.03
CA ALA A 157 16.78 21.40 0.24
C ALA A 157 16.56 20.94 -1.21
N PHE A 158 15.40 20.34 -1.47
CA PHE A 158 14.94 19.89 -2.79
C PHE A 158 13.88 20.82 -3.39
N GLY A 159 13.57 21.95 -2.71
CA GLY A 159 12.55 22.90 -3.13
C GLY A 159 11.12 22.49 -2.78
N GLY A 160 10.94 21.48 -1.93
CA GLY A 160 9.64 21.07 -1.41
C GLY A 160 9.16 21.89 -0.21
N ASP A 161 7.85 21.90 0.01
CA ASP A 161 7.21 22.52 1.16
C ASP A 161 6.92 21.48 2.24
N PRO A 162 7.58 21.51 3.39
CA PRO A 162 7.35 20.54 4.46
C PRO A 162 5.93 20.62 5.06
N ASN A 163 5.17 21.70 4.81
CA ASN A 163 3.80 21.84 5.26
C ASN A 163 2.77 21.31 4.24
N ARG A 164 3.21 20.92 3.05
CA ARG A 164 2.37 20.36 1.97
C ARG A 164 2.88 19.00 1.54
N VAL A 165 3.02 18.08 2.52
CA VAL A 165 3.44 16.71 2.31
C VAL A 165 2.19 15.83 2.24
N VAL A 166 1.97 15.19 1.11
CA VAL A 166 0.95 14.16 0.90
C VAL A 166 1.64 12.83 0.66
N ALA A 167 1.36 11.84 1.48
CA ALA A 167 1.84 10.49 1.24
C ALA A 167 0.82 9.70 0.42
N PHE A 168 1.31 8.84 -0.47
CA PHE A 168 0.46 7.92 -1.23
C PHE A 168 1.10 6.54 -1.30
N GLY A 169 0.26 5.52 -1.38
CA GLY A 169 0.72 4.14 -1.43
C GLY A 169 -0.37 3.21 -1.92
N GLU A 170 0.06 2.11 -2.53
CA GLU A 170 -0.86 1.10 -3.05
C GLU A 170 -0.68 -0.21 -2.28
N SER A 171 -1.79 -0.97 -2.12
CA SER A 171 -1.75 -2.29 -1.48
C SER A 171 -1.07 -2.24 -0.09
N GLY A 172 -0.02 -3.04 0.11
CA GLY A 172 0.77 -3.00 1.35
C GLY A 172 1.31 -1.62 1.70
N GLY A 173 1.68 -0.78 0.70
CA GLY A 173 2.12 0.60 0.92
C GLY A 173 0.99 1.51 1.39
N GLY A 174 -0.21 1.35 0.82
CA GLY A 174 -1.42 2.01 1.30
C GLY A 174 -1.80 1.56 2.71
N GLY A 175 -1.66 0.26 2.99
CA GLY A 175 -1.84 -0.31 4.33
C GLY A 175 -0.83 0.23 5.34
N LEU A 176 0.45 0.35 4.94
CA LEU A 176 1.49 0.97 5.76
C LEU A 176 1.15 2.41 6.12
N LEU A 177 0.71 3.19 5.12
CA LEU A 177 0.28 4.57 5.30
C LEU A 177 -0.94 4.69 6.22
N LEU A 178 -1.91 3.79 6.08
CA LEU A 178 -3.08 3.72 6.96
C LEU A 178 -2.67 3.50 8.43
N HIS A 179 -1.70 2.60 8.68
CA HIS A 179 -1.18 2.37 10.02
C HIS A 179 -0.34 3.54 10.53
N ALA A 180 0.42 4.20 9.66
CA ALA A 180 1.12 5.43 10.03
C ALA A 180 0.14 6.53 10.46
N LEU A 181 -0.97 6.74 9.73
CA LEU A 181 -2.03 7.69 10.11
C LEU A 181 -2.68 7.38 11.45
N ALA A 182 -2.77 6.10 11.82
CA ALA A 182 -3.30 5.66 13.13
C ALA A 182 -2.30 5.88 14.28
N SER A 183 -1.03 6.10 13.97
CA SER A 183 0.05 6.28 14.96
C SER A 183 0.09 7.71 15.51
N PRO A 184 0.16 7.91 16.83
CA PRO A 184 0.41 9.22 17.40
C PRO A 184 1.72 9.88 16.92
N ALA A 185 2.72 9.07 16.52
CA ALA A 185 4.02 9.54 16.06
C ALA A 185 3.96 10.22 14.67
N ALA A 186 2.93 9.96 13.86
CA ALA A 186 2.77 10.60 12.55
C ALA A 186 2.03 11.95 12.60
N ARG A 187 1.57 12.39 13.78
CA ARG A 187 0.84 13.67 13.91
C ARG A 187 1.66 14.85 13.42
N GLY A 188 1.04 15.62 12.50
CA GLY A 188 1.67 16.83 11.94
C GLY A 188 2.72 16.57 10.86
N LEU A 189 2.93 15.31 10.44
CA LEU A 189 3.85 14.99 9.34
C LEU A 189 3.18 15.08 7.96
N LEU A 190 1.86 14.98 7.89
CA LEU A 190 1.12 14.91 6.63
C LEU A 190 0.01 15.96 6.56
N ALA A 191 -0.08 16.65 5.44
CA ALA A 191 -1.23 17.46 5.04
C ALA A 191 -2.34 16.60 4.41
N GLY A 192 -1.98 15.48 3.78
CA GLY A 192 -2.93 14.56 3.17
C GLY A 192 -2.35 13.16 2.96
N ALA A 193 -3.24 12.21 2.67
CA ALA A 193 -2.91 10.83 2.37
C ALA A 193 -3.77 10.29 1.22
N ILE A 194 -3.18 9.45 0.35
CA ILE A 194 -3.89 8.76 -0.72
C ILE A 194 -3.65 7.26 -0.58
N ILE A 195 -4.69 6.49 -0.31
CA ILE A 195 -4.66 5.05 -0.09
C ILE A 195 -5.28 4.36 -1.31
N GLN A 196 -4.43 3.75 -2.14
CA GLN A 196 -4.84 3.02 -3.34
C GLN A 196 -4.94 1.54 -3.01
N SER A 197 -6.13 0.97 -2.98
CA SER A 197 -6.37 -0.46 -2.68
C SER A 197 -5.58 -0.97 -1.47
N GLY A 198 -5.42 -0.13 -0.45
CA GLY A 198 -4.59 -0.40 0.74
C GLY A 198 -5.33 -0.29 2.06
N ALA A 199 -6.61 0.11 2.03
CA ALA A 199 -7.44 0.06 3.21
C ALA A 199 -7.68 -1.39 3.61
N THR A 200 -7.34 -1.76 4.83
CA THR A 200 -7.40 -3.15 5.30
C THR A 200 -7.79 -3.22 6.76
N PHE A 201 -8.49 -4.30 7.14
CA PHE A 201 -8.68 -4.68 8.55
C PHE A 201 -7.53 -5.52 9.10
N ALA A 202 -6.56 -5.90 8.26
CA ALA A 202 -5.45 -6.75 8.62
C ALA A 202 -4.48 -6.01 9.54
N THR A 203 -4.75 -6.08 10.83
CA THR A 203 -3.89 -5.63 11.93
C THR A 203 -3.81 -6.78 12.93
N LEU A 204 -2.60 -7.19 13.30
CA LEU A 204 -2.43 -8.28 14.25
C LEU A 204 -2.73 -7.79 15.69
N ASP A 205 -3.36 -8.66 16.47
CA ASP A 205 -3.35 -8.61 17.91
C ASP A 205 -2.12 -9.35 18.49
N GLU A 206 -1.93 -9.31 19.80
CA GLU A 206 -0.78 -9.95 20.45
C GLU A 206 -0.77 -11.48 20.27
N GLU A 207 -1.94 -12.13 20.28
CA GLU A 207 -2.05 -13.57 20.13
C GLU A 207 -1.63 -14.00 18.72
N ARG A 208 -2.15 -13.37 17.68
CA ARG A 208 -1.78 -13.65 16.31
C ARG A 208 -0.31 -13.31 16.02
N ALA A 209 0.20 -12.21 16.55
CA ALA A 209 1.60 -11.84 16.43
C ALA A 209 2.53 -12.88 17.09
N ALA A 210 2.14 -13.47 18.22
CA ALA A 210 2.85 -14.57 18.86
C ALA A 210 2.85 -15.83 17.97
N VAL A 211 1.70 -16.18 17.38
CA VAL A 211 1.60 -17.31 16.44
C VAL A 211 2.52 -17.14 15.23
N VAL A 212 2.58 -15.92 14.67
CA VAL A 212 3.50 -15.61 13.56
C VAL A 212 4.96 -15.76 13.98
N ARG A 213 5.34 -15.22 15.15
CA ARG A 213 6.70 -15.33 15.69
C ARG A 213 7.10 -16.78 15.91
N GLU A 214 6.25 -17.57 16.55
CA GLU A 214 6.51 -19.00 16.80
C GLU A 214 6.67 -19.80 15.49
N ALA A 215 5.90 -19.47 14.46
CA ALA A 215 6.05 -20.08 13.14
C ALA A 215 7.43 -19.76 12.55
N VAL A 216 7.87 -18.50 12.58
CA VAL A 216 9.20 -18.11 12.06
C VAL A 216 10.33 -18.78 12.85
N VAL A 217 10.24 -18.83 14.18
CA VAL A 217 11.22 -19.53 15.05
C VAL A 217 11.34 -21.00 14.66
N ARG A 218 10.20 -21.69 14.53
CA ARG A 218 10.14 -23.10 14.12
C ARG A 218 10.75 -23.33 12.73
N GLU A 219 10.35 -22.54 11.76
CA GLU A 219 10.83 -22.68 10.38
C GLU A 219 12.32 -22.29 10.22
N ALA A 220 12.81 -21.37 11.05
CA ALA A 220 14.24 -21.05 11.12
C ALA A 220 15.08 -22.13 11.83
N GLY A 221 14.44 -23.08 12.50
CA GLY A 221 15.12 -24.18 13.21
C GLY A 221 15.93 -23.72 14.42
N VAL A 222 15.58 -22.57 15.02
CA VAL A 222 16.24 -22.05 16.22
C VAL A 222 15.47 -22.41 17.48
N ALA A 223 16.16 -22.42 18.62
CA ALA A 223 15.56 -22.81 19.89
C ALA A 223 14.73 -21.67 20.51
N GLU A 224 15.24 -20.46 20.45
CA GLU A 224 14.66 -19.28 21.05
C GLU A 224 14.45 -18.17 20.01
N ALA A 225 13.45 -17.32 20.20
CA ALA A 225 13.19 -16.20 19.31
C ALA A 225 14.34 -15.18 19.24
N SER A 226 15.12 -15.04 20.32
CA SER A 226 16.33 -14.22 20.36
C SER A 226 17.39 -14.63 19.34
N ASP A 227 17.47 -15.93 19.03
CA ASP A 227 18.45 -16.49 18.11
C ASP A 227 18.20 -16.04 16.65
N LEU A 228 16.98 -15.58 16.34
CA LEU A 228 16.66 -14.99 15.02
C LEU A 228 17.55 -13.79 14.66
N ARG A 229 18.20 -13.16 15.65
CA ARG A 229 19.15 -12.06 15.43
C ARG A 229 20.40 -12.50 14.64
N ASP A 230 20.82 -13.74 14.87
CA ASP A 230 22.07 -14.30 14.34
C ASP A 230 21.82 -15.26 13.15
N VAL A 231 20.55 -15.53 12.81
CA VAL A 231 20.21 -16.32 11.62
C VAL A 231 20.70 -15.59 10.36
N PRO A 232 21.43 -16.25 9.43
CA PRO A 232 21.80 -15.65 8.16
C PRO A 232 20.56 -15.12 7.42
N ILE A 233 20.67 -13.96 6.75
CA ILE A 233 19.50 -13.27 6.16
C ILE A 233 18.74 -14.15 5.17
N ASP A 234 19.42 -14.89 4.30
CA ASP A 234 18.78 -15.78 3.32
C ASP A 234 17.99 -16.91 4.01
N ALA A 235 18.50 -17.42 5.14
CA ALA A 235 17.82 -18.44 5.94
C ALA A 235 16.58 -17.85 6.64
N LEU A 236 16.65 -16.61 7.11
CA LEU A 236 15.50 -15.91 7.69
C LEU A 236 14.40 -15.68 6.64
N ILE A 237 14.74 -15.26 5.42
CA ILE A 237 13.78 -15.07 4.32
C ILE A 237 13.16 -16.41 3.89
N THR A 238 13.95 -17.49 3.89
CA THR A 238 13.44 -18.84 3.63
C THR A 238 12.45 -19.28 4.71
N ALA A 239 12.80 -19.10 5.99
CA ALA A 239 11.93 -19.42 7.13
C ALA A 239 10.64 -18.59 7.11
N GLN A 240 10.73 -17.30 6.78
CA GLN A 240 9.58 -16.44 6.57
C GLN A 240 8.61 -17.00 5.52
N SER A 241 9.14 -17.43 4.36
CA SER A 241 8.32 -17.97 3.26
C SER A 241 7.66 -19.28 3.66
N ALA A 242 8.34 -20.15 4.39
CA ALA A 242 7.78 -21.39 4.92
C ALA A 242 6.70 -21.12 5.99
N ALA A 243 6.95 -20.15 6.88
CA ALA A 243 5.98 -19.70 7.88
C ALA A 243 4.70 -19.17 7.24
N MET A 244 4.79 -18.36 6.16
CA MET A 244 3.62 -17.89 5.41
C MET A 244 2.74 -19.06 4.93
N GLY A 245 3.36 -20.09 4.35
CA GLY A 245 2.64 -21.28 3.90
C GLY A 245 1.92 -22.01 5.05
N SER A 246 2.58 -22.16 6.19
CA SER A 246 2.01 -22.86 7.36
C SER A 246 0.89 -22.08 8.06
N LEU A 247 0.84 -20.75 7.90
CA LEU A 247 -0.12 -19.85 8.54
C LEU A 247 -1.38 -19.55 7.72
N LEU A 248 -1.47 -20.02 6.48
CA LEU A 248 -2.61 -19.77 5.58
C LEU A 248 -3.98 -20.09 6.19
N GLY A 249 -4.06 -21.10 7.04
CA GLY A 249 -5.30 -21.54 7.68
C GLY A 249 -5.62 -20.90 9.03
N THR A 250 -4.68 -20.15 9.63
CA THR A 250 -4.79 -19.62 10.99
C THR A 250 -4.72 -18.12 11.09
N VAL A 251 -3.77 -17.50 10.38
CA VAL A 251 -3.57 -16.04 10.39
C VAL A 251 -4.03 -15.39 9.08
N GLY A 252 -4.08 -16.16 7.98
CA GLY A 252 -4.46 -15.68 6.66
C GLY A 252 -3.33 -15.70 5.65
N MET A 253 -3.58 -15.14 4.47
CA MET A 253 -2.63 -15.15 3.34
C MET A 253 -1.41 -14.26 3.55
N MET A 254 -1.52 -13.25 4.37
CA MET A 254 -0.49 -12.23 4.62
C MET A 254 -0.23 -12.11 6.12
N PRO A 255 0.56 -13.02 6.74
CA PRO A 255 0.73 -13.03 8.20
C PRO A 255 1.66 -11.92 8.72
N PHE A 256 2.44 -11.26 7.86
CA PHE A 256 3.31 -10.15 8.25
C PHE A 256 2.60 -8.81 8.07
N HIS A 257 1.83 -8.42 9.09
CA HIS A 257 1.13 -7.14 9.17
C HIS A 257 1.60 -6.32 10.35
N PRO A 258 1.38 -5.00 10.35
CA PRO A 258 1.46 -4.21 11.57
C PRO A 258 0.54 -4.77 12.66
N MET A 259 0.92 -4.58 13.92
CA MET A 259 0.16 -5.06 15.08
C MET A 259 -0.23 -3.93 16.02
N VAL A 260 -1.34 -4.10 16.73
CA VAL A 260 -1.67 -3.27 17.90
C VAL A 260 -0.66 -3.61 19.00
N ASP A 261 0.25 -2.68 19.30
CA ASP A 261 1.34 -2.89 20.27
C ASP A 261 1.22 -2.01 21.53
N GLY A 262 0.20 -1.13 21.55
CA GLY A 262 -0.05 -0.19 22.65
C GLY A 262 0.87 1.03 22.68
N ASP A 263 1.90 1.09 21.84
CA ASP A 263 2.89 2.15 21.71
C ASP A 263 2.81 2.83 20.35
N MET A 264 3.37 2.20 19.31
CA MET A 264 3.34 2.73 17.95
C MET A 264 1.91 2.72 17.38
N LEU A 265 1.15 1.66 17.65
CA LEU A 265 -0.23 1.49 17.26
C LEU A 265 -1.10 1.17 18.52
N PRO A 266 -1.68 2.19 19.15
CA PRO A 266 -2.54 1.99 20.35
C PRO A 266 -3.84 1.25 20.04
N SER A 267 -4.33 1.30 18.80
CA SER A 267 -5.55 0.62 18.35
C SER A 267 -5.50 0.34 16.85
N ALA A 268 -6.41 -0.50 16.37
CA ALA A 268 -6.57 -0.75 14.94
C ALA A 268 -6.89 0.56 14.17
N PRO A 269 -6.42 0.72 12.92
CA PRO A 269 -6.51 1.98 12.19
C PRO A 269 -7.92 2.57 12.08
N VAL A 270 -8.94 1.78 11.77
CA VAL A 270 -10.32 2.27 11.67
C VAL A 270 -10.80 2.87 12.99
N VAL A 271 -10.45 2.22 14.13
CA VAL A 271 -10.79 2.74 15.47
C VAL A 271 -10.01 4.01 15.78
N ALA A 272 -8.73 4.06 15.43
CA ALA A 272 -7.90 5.25 15.62
C ALA A 272 -8.44 6.45 14.82
N LEU A 273 -8.78 6.25 13.54
CA LEU A 273 -9.33 7.29 12.66
C LEU A 273 -10.69 7.79 13.17
N ALA A 274 -11.59 6.88 13.58
CA ALA A 274 -12.88 7.26 14.18
C ALA A 274 -12.71 8.09 15.46
N ASN A 275 -11.59 7.94 16.15
CA ASN A 275 -11.21 8.74 17.34
C ASN A 275 -10.34 9.98 16.98
N GLY A 276 -10.23 10.34 15.71
CA GLY A 276 -9.54 11.55 15.26
C GLY A 276 -8.02 11.46 15.24
N ALA A 277 -7.42 10.27 15.08
CA ALA A 277 -5.97 10.13 15.00
C ALA A 277 -5.36 10.97 13.87
N ALA A 278 -6.06 11.08 12.72
CA ALA A 278 -5.67 11.86 11.56
C ALA A 278 -6.51 13.14 11.37
N VAL A 279 -6.94 13.78 12.47
CA VAL A 279 -7.73 15.01 12.40
C VAL A 279 -6.97 16.11 11.63
N GLY A 280 -7.64 16.72 10.65
CA GLY A 280 -7.08 17.78 9.80
C GLY A 280 -6.23 17.29 8.63
N VAL A 281 -5.96 15.99 8.50
CA VAL A 281 -5.34 15.40 7.32
C VAL A 281 -6.41 15.16 6.26
N ALA A 282 -6.20 15.62 5.03
CA ALA A 282 -7.09 15.28 3.92
C ALA A 282 -6.85 13.82 3.48
N LEU A 283 -7.92 13.09 3.13
CA LEU A 283 -7.82 11.67 2.77
C LEU A 283 -8.48 11.38 1.43
N ILE A 284 -7.77 10.69 0.55
CA ILE A 284 -8.34 9.93 -0.57
C ILE A 284 -8.18 8.46 -0.25
N ALA A 285 -9.24 7.66 -0.33
CA ALA A 285 -9.14 6.20 -0.35
C ALA A 285 -9.98 5.65 -1.49
N GLY A 286 -9.42 4.75 -2.28
CA GLY A 286 -10.10 4.17 -3.43
C GLY A 286 -9.65 2.76 -3.75
N THR A 287 -10.32 2.13 -4.69
CA THR A 287 -10.12 0.72 -5.06
C THR A 287 -10.23 0.54 -6.56
N THR A 288 -9.74 -0.60 -7.05
CA THR A 288 -10.02 -1.03 -8.42
C THR A 288 -11.34 -1.82 -8.49
N ALA A 289 -11.89 -1.96 -9.69
CA ALA A 289 -13.21 -2.57 -9.85
C ALA A 289 -13.23 -4.10 -9.73
N ASP A 290 -12.11 -4.78 -9.99
CA ASP A 290 -11.99 -6.25 -9.93
C ASP A 290 -10.67 -6.67 -9.25
N GLU A 291 -10.50 -6.25 -8.00
CA GLU A 291 -9.27 -6.39 -7.21
C GLU A 291 -8.66 -7.81 -7.28
N MET A 292 -9.48 -8.85 -7.19
CA MET A 292 -8.99 -10.22 -7.08
C MET A 292 -8.73 -10.91 -8.41
N ARG A 293 -8.91 -10.24 -9.53
CA ARG A 293 -8.74 -10.84 -10.86
C ARG A 293 -7.30 -11.27 -11.15
N LEU A 294 -6.33 -10.56 -10.59
CA LEU A 294 -4.92 -10.95 -10.68
C LEU A 294 -4.64 -12.28 -9.96
N PHE A 295 -5.30 -12.50 -8.82
CA PHE A 295 -5.08 -13.64 -7.93
C PHE A 295 -6.02 -14.83 -8.21
N VAL A 296 -7.14 -14.59 -8.89
CA VAL A 296 -8.10 -15.60 -9.35
C VAL A 296 -8.29 -15.41 -10.85
N PRO A 297 -7.40 -15.98 -11.70
CA PRO A 297 -7.42 -15.74 -13.13
C PRO A 297 -8.73 -16.16 -13.79
N ALA A 298 -9.13 -15.43 -14.83
CA ALA A 298 -10.23 -15.82 -15.69
C ALA A 298 -9.88 -17.12 -16.48
N GLY A 299 -10.89 -17.97 -16.76
CA GLY A 299 -10.73 -19.16 -17.61
C GLY A 299 -10.36 -20.43 -16.86
N ALA A 300 -10.18 -20.41 -15.53
CA ALA A 300 -10.19 -21.64 -14.74
C ALA A 300 -11.61 -22.24 -14.75
N GLU A 301 -11.71 -23.57 -14.77
CA GLU A 301 -13.02 -24.24 -14.65
C GLU A 301 -13.69 -23.83 -13.33
N PRO A 302 -14.91 -23.26 -13.36
CA PRO A 302 -15.59 -22.83 -12.14
C PRO A 302 -15.83 -24.04 -11.21
N PRO A 303 -15.46 -23.94 -9.92
CA PRO A 303 -15.73 -25.02 -8.98
C PRO A 303 -17.23 -25.17 -8.77
N PRO A 304 -17.73 -26.39 -8.41
CA PRO A 304 -19.12 -26.57 -8.04
C PRO A 304 -19.56 -25.56 -6.96
N ARG A 305 -20.76 -25.03 -7.11
CA ARG A 305 -21.33 -24.01 -6.22
C ARG A 305 -21.21 -24.36 -4.74
N ALA A 306 -21.45 -25.62 -4.35
CA ALA A 306 -21.28 -26.06 -2.96
C ALA A 306 -19.84 -25.86 -2.43
N LYS A 307 -18.83 -26.03 -3.28
CA LYS A 307 -17.43 -25.73 -2.93
C LYS A 307 -17.22 -24.23 -2.66
N THR A 308 -17.84 -23.38 -3.44
CA THR A 308 -17.75 -21.90 -3.26
C THR A 308 -18.44 -21.49 -1.97
N VAL A 309 -19.61 -22.04 -1.66
CA VAL A 309 -20.28 -21.81 -0.36
C VAL A 309 -19.42 -22.27 0.81
N HIS A 310 -18.86 -23.47 0.76
CA HIS A 310 -17.97 -23.99 1.81
C HIS A 310 -16.72 -23.11 1.99
N ARG A 311 -16.11 -22.68 0.86
CA ARG A 311 -14.97 -21.76 0.89
C ARG A 311 -15.34 -20.40 1.50
N ALA A 312 -16.50 -19.86 1.14
CA ALA A 312 -17.01 -18.61 1.70
C ALA A 312 -17.28 -18.72 3.21
N ALA A 313 -17.90 -19.82 3.65
CA ALA A 313 -18.15 -20.07 5.08
C ALA A 313 -16.84 -20.06 5.89
N ARG A 314 -15.84 -20.79 5.43
CA ARG A 314 -14.53 -20.84 6.09
C ARG A 314 -13.81 -19.48 6.08
N TYR A 315 -13.85 -18.78 4.95
CA TYR A 315 -13.16 -17.49 4.78
C TYR A 315 -13.80 -16.40 5.66
N LEU A 316 -15.12 -16.32 5.67
CA LEU A 316 -15.87 -15.34 6.43
C LEU A 316 -16.06 -15.72 7.92
N GLY A 317 -15.74 -16.97 8.30
CA GLY A 317 -15.97 -17.46 9.66
C GLY A 317 -17.44 -17.58 10.05
N VAL A 318 -18.33 -17.85 9.07
CA VAL A 318 -19.78 -17.94 9.25
C VAL A 318 -20.30 -19.36 9.03
N ALA A 319 -21.54 -19.62 9.45
CA ALA A 319 -22.19 -20.89 9.19
C ALA A 319 -22.50 -21.09 7.69
N GLU A 320 -22.59 -22.34 7.21
CA GLU A 320 -22.81 -22.62 5.78
C GLU A 320 -24.14 -22.06 5.24
N ASP A 321 -25.20 -22.04 6.05
CA ASP A 321 -26.47 -21.44 5.67
C ASP A 321 -26.41 -19.91 5.50
N GLU A 322 -25.54 -19.24 6.23
CA GLU A 322 -25.26 -17.83 6.03
C GLU A 322 -24.39 -17.59 4.81
N ALA A 323 -23.34 -18.39 4.62
CA ALA A 323 -22.51 -18.34 3.41
C ALA A 323 -23.35 -18.60 2.15
N GLU A 324 -24.32 -19.53 2.19
CA GLU A 324 -25.28 -19.80 1.12
C GLU A 324 -26.07 -18.53 0.76
N ARG A 325 -26.58 -17.80 1.77
CA ARG A 325 -27.31 -16.53 1.56
C ARG A 325 -26.43 -15.45 0.96
N ILE A 326 -25.17 -15.36 1.40
CA ILE A 326 -24.17 -14.40 0.89
C ILE A 326 -23.85 -14.71 -0.57
N VAL A 327 -23.50 -15.96 -0.90
CA VAL A 327 -23.20 -16.39 -2.27
C VAL A 327 -24.40 -16.14 -3.19
N ALA A 328 -25.62 -16.49 -2.77
CA ALA A 328 -26.83 -16.19 -3.53
C ALA A 328 -27.09 -14.68 -3.68
N GLY A 329 -26.61 -13.86 -2.75
CA GLY A 329 -26.62 -12.41 -2.86
C GLY A 329 -25.73 -11.91 -4.01
N TYR A 330 -24.51 -12.42 -4.10
CA TYR A 330 -23.57 -12.10 -5.19
C TYR A 330 -24.05 -12.63 -6.55
N GLU A 331 -24.63 -13.84 -6.64
CA GLU A 331 -25.26 -14.37 -7.86
C GLU A 331 -26.29 -13.37 -8.42
N ARG A 332 -27.14 -12.86 -7.55
CA ARG A 332 -28.17 -11.86 -7.95
C ARG A 332 -27.55 -10.51 -8.34
N ALA A 333 -26.61 -10.01 -7.56
CA ALA A 333 -26.01 -8.69 -7.78
C ALA A 333 -25.18 -8.66 -9.08
N LEU A 334 -24.43 -9.72 -9.35
CA LEU A 334 -23.57 -9.86 -10.53
C LEU A 334 -24.31 -10.42 -11.75
N ARG A 335 -25.50 -11.00 -11.54
CA ARG A 335 -26.30 -11.67 -12.59
C ARG A 335 -25.52 -12.79 -13.29
N THR A 336 -24.76 -13.57 -12.53
CA THR A 336 -23.92 -14.66 -12.99
C THR A 336 -24.08 -15.89 -12.09
N ASP A 337 -23.85 -17.07 -12.63
CA ASP A 337 -23.68 -18.32 -11.92
C ASP A 337 -22.22 -18.83 -11.97
N ASP A 338 -21.31 -18.06 -12.59
CA ASP A 338 -19.87 -18.33 -12.56
C ASP A 338 -19.32 -18.15 -11.14
N THR A 339 -19.03 -19.28 -10.51
CA THR A 339 -18.54 -19.33 -9.13
C THR A 339 -17.16 -18.71 -8.94
N ASN A 340 -16.35 -18.57 -10.00
CA ASN A 340 -15.10 -17.83 -9.95
C ASN A 340 -15.36 -16.32 -9.91
N GLU A 341 -16.30 -15.81 -10.69
CA GLU A 341 -16.70 -14.39 -10.63
C GLU A 341 -17.30 -14.04 -9.27
N ILE A 342 -18.19 -14.89 -8.76
CA ILE A 342 -18.78 -14.73 -7.44
C ILE A 342 -17.70 -14.71 -6.35
N TRP A 343 -16.74 -15.64 -6.42
CA TRP A 343 -15.64 -15.71 -5.45
C TRP A 343 -14.73 -14.49 -5.54
N ARG A 344 -14.36 -14.04 -6.74
CA ARG A 344 -13.56 -12.82 -6.93
C ARG A 344 -14.22 -11.60 -6.30
N ALA A 345 -15.50 -11.39 -6.58
CA ALA A 345 -16.24 -10.26 -6.03
C ALA A 345 -16.36 -10.36 -4.51
N LEU A 346 -16.78 -11.51 -3.96
CA LEU A 346 -16.87 -11.70 -2.51
C LEU A 346 -15.54 -11.46 -1.80
N PHE A 347 -14.47 -12.04 -2.34
CA PHE A 347 -13.14 -11.92 -1.75
C PHE A 347 -12.61 -10.49 -1.88
N GLY A 348 -12.74 -9.86 -3.06
CA GLY A 348 -12.31 -8.48 -3.28
C GLY A 348 -13.10 -7.48 -2.45
N ASP A 349 -14.41 -7.67 -2.34
CA ASP A 349 -15.24 -6.79 -1.52
C ASP A 349 -14.84 -6.88 -0.03
N ASN A 350 -14.56 -8.09 0.48
CA ASN A 350 -14.19 -8.26 1.88
C ASN A 350 -12.76 -7.77 2.19
N GLU A 351 -11.81 -7.96 1.27
CA GLU A 351 -10.42 -7.52 1.48
C GLU A 351 -10.21 -6.02 1.21
N MET A 352 -10.95 -5.43 0.26
CA MET A 352 -10.67 -4.07 -0.22
C MET A 352 -11.84 -3.10 -0.09
N GLN A 353 -13.05 -3.47 -0.58
CA GLN A 353 -14.17 -2.54 -0.64
C GLN A 353 -14.73 -2.21 0.76
N VAL A 354 -14.97 -3.23 1.57
CA VAL A 354 -15.50 -3.08 2.93
C VAL A 354 -14.54 -2.31 3.82
N PRO A 355 -13.23 -2.65 3.87
CA PRO A 355 -12.26 -1.86 4.62
C PRO A 355 -12.13 -0.42 4.11
N CYS A 356 -12.15 -0.20 2.78
CA CYS A 356 -12.09 1.14 2.20
C CYS A 356 -13.26 1.99 2.69
N LYS A 357 -14.50 1.48 2.59
CA LYS A 357 -15.68 2.15 3.12
C LYS A 357 -15.57 2.46 4.61
N ALA A 358 -15.11 1.49 5.42
CA ALA A 358 -14.96 1.68 6.85
C ALA A 358 -13.93 2.76 7.21
N VAL A 359 -12.84 2.87 6.47
CA VAL A 359 -11.82 3.93 6.61
C VAL A 359 -12.41 5.29 6.26
N LEU A 360 -13.16 5.39 5.16
CA LEU A 360 -13.83 6.62 4.73
C LEU A 360 -14.86 7.08 5.76
N ASP A 361 -15.74 6.16 6.22
CA ASP A 361 -16.75 6.43 7.25
C ASP A 361 -16.11 6.89 8.57
N ALA A 362 -15.00 6.27 8.96
CA ALA A 362 -14.29 6.61 10.19
C ALA A 362 -13.61 8.00 10.13
N HIS A 363 -13.16 8.41 8.93
CA HIS A 363 -12.39 9.64 8.76
C HIS A 363 -13.24 10.86 8.41
N CYS A 364 -14.37 10.71 7.71
CA CYS A 364 -15.12 11.83 7.09
C CYS A 364 -15.63 12.90 8.08
N ALA A 365 -15.72 12.58 9.38
CA ALA A 365 -16.05 13.57 10.42
C ALA A 365 -14.82 14.36 10.91
N HIS A 366 -13.61 14.01 10.51
CA HIS A 366 -12.36 14.54 11.05
C HIS A 366 -11.52 15.33 10.05
N GLY A 367 -11.81 15.22 8.74
CA GLY A 367 -11.10 15.93 7.68
C GLY A 367 -11.75 15.78 6.31
N PRO A 368 -11.30 16.56 5.31
CA PRO A 368 -11.74 16.40 3.93
C PRO A 368 -11.48 14.97 3.47
N THR A 369 -12.53 14.31 2.98
CA THR A 369 -12.46 12.88 2.64
C THR A 369 -13.04 12.67 1.26
N TYR A 370 -12.30 11.93 0.42
CA TYR A 370 -12.63 11.67 -0.97
C TYR A 370 -12.48 10.19 -1.28
N THR A 371 -13.20 9.71 -2.28
CA THR A 371 -13.05 8.33 -2.76
C THR A 371 -13.06 8.25 -4.26
N TYR A 372 -12.46 7.18 -4.79
CA TYR A 372 -12.49 6.86 -6.21
C TYR A 372 -12.69 5.36 -6.45
N CYS A 373 -13.19 5.04 -7.64
CA CYS A 373 -13.22 3.70 -8.19
C CYS A 373 -12.45 3.68 -9.51
N PHE A 374 -11.43 2.83 -9.62
CA PHE A 374 -10.68 2.65 -10.85
C PHE A 374 -11.27 1.52 -11.68
N THR A 375 -11.76 1.84 -12.87
CA THR A 375 -12.54 0.93 -13.73
C THR A 375 -11.91 0.70 -15.11
N TRP A 376 -10.65 1.09 -15.31
CA TRP A 376 -9.92 0.79 -16.53
C TRP A 376 -9.68 -0.71 -16.66
N GLU A 377 -10.16 -1.31 -17.71
CA GLU A 377 -10.05 -2.74 -17.94
C GLU A 377 -8.90 -3.07 -18.89
N SER A 378 -7.89 -3.75 -18.35
CA SER A 378 -6.90 -4.45 -19.16
C SER A 378 -7.56 -5.60 -19.94
N PRO A 379 -7.17 -5.84 -21.21
CA PRO A 379 -7.68 -6.98 -21.96
C PRO A 379 -7.28 -8.35 -21.38
N THR A 380 -6.24 -8.38 -20.54
CA THR A 380 -5.70 -9.61 -19.96
C THR A 380 -6.14 -9.85 -18.51
N VAL A 381 -6.13 -8.80 -17.69
CA VAL A 381 -6.36 -8.90 -16.24
C VAL A 381 -7.49 -8.00 -15.73
N GLY A 382 -8.27 -7.34 -16.62
CA GLY A 382 -9.35 -6.46 -16.25
C GLY A 382 -8.89 -5.30 -15.37
N ALA A 383 -9.77 -4.77 -14.54
CA ALA A 383 -9.44 -3.73 -13.56
C ALA A 383 -8.91 -4.36 -12.26
N CYS A 384 -7.80 -5.14 -12.37
CA CYS A 384 -7.24 -5.92 -11.26
C CYS A 384 -6.50 -5.05 -10.25
N HIS A 385 -6.17 -5.64 -9.10
CA HIS A 385 -5.32 -5.05 -8.07
C HIS A 385 -3.99 -4.53 -8.64
N GLY A 386 -3.62 -3.31 -8.30
CA GLY A 386 -2.37 -2.68 -8.73
C GLY A 386 -2.32 -2.18 -10.17
N ILE A 387 -3.39 -2.38 -10.98
CA ILE A 387 -3.40 -1.91 -12.37
C ILE A 387 -3.36 -0.37 -12.47
N ASP A 388 -3.79 0.32 -11.42
CA ASP A 388 -3.81 1.78 -11.34
C ASP A 388 -2.45 2.41 -10.99
N ILE A 389 -1.47 1.62 -10.54
CA ILE A 389 -0.15 2.11 -10.07
C ILE A 389 0.56 3.03 -11.07
N PRO A 390 0.76 2.69 -12.35
CA PRO A 390 1.52 3.54 -13.27
C PRO A 390 0.78 4.81 -13.69
N PHE A 391 -0.53 4.87 -13.48
CA PHE A 391 -1.34 6.00 -13.97
C PHE A 391 -0.99 7.32 -13.25
N PRO A 392 -0.95 7.41 -11.91
CA PRO A 392 -0.51 8.64 -11.24
C PRO A 392 0.97 8.97 -11.45
N PHE A 393 1.83 7.99 -11.72
CA PHE A 393 3.22 8.25 -12.07
C PHE A 393 3.39 8.74 -13.53
N GLY A 394 2.52 8.29 -14.42
CA GLY A 394 2.64 8.52 -15.86
C GLY A 394 3.80 7.75 -16.47
N ASN A 395 4.29 6.74 -15.78
CA ASN A 395 5.44 5.96 -16.17
C ASN A 395 5.01 4.53 -16.52
N PHE A 396 4.91 4.27 -17.80
CA PHE A 396 4.55 2.97 -18.35
C PHE A 396 5.81 2.30 -18.88
N VAL A 397 6.49 1.53 -18.01
CA VAL A 397 7.69 0.78 -18.39
C VAL A 397 7.38 -0.29 -19.44
N ASP A 398 8.42 -0.81 -20.10
CA ASP A 398 8.29 -1.83 -21.12
C ASP A 398 7.36 -2.99 -20.69
N GLY A 399 6.41 -3.31 -21.55
CA GLY A 399 5.40 -4.34 -21.30
C GLY A 399 4.11 -3.83 -20.67
N TRP A 400 4.09 -2.68 -20.00
CA TRP A 400 2.86 -2.13 -19.41
C TRP A 400 1.82 -1.74 -20.45
N GLU A 401 2.21 -1.21 -21.60
CA GLU A 401 1.27 -0.86 -22.67
C GLU A 401 0.43 -2.08 -23.09
N THR A 402 1.09 -3.23 -23.23
CA THR A 402 0.40 -4.49 -23.57
C THR A 402 -0.36 -5.06 -22.35
N PHE A 403 0.25 -5.05 -21.17
CA PHE A 403 -0.34 -5.58 -19.95
C PHE A 403 -1.61 -4.82 -19.56
N ALA A 404 -1.59 -3.49 -19.60
CA ALA A 404 -2.74 -2.66 -19.25
C ALA A 404 -3.68 -2.39 -20.45
N GLY A 405 -3.30 -2.76 -21.67
CA GLY A 405 -4.05 -2.43 -22.87
C GLY A 405 -4.15 -0.93 -23.11
N LEU A 406 -3.02 -0.23 -22.89
CA LEU A 406 -2.97 1.22 -22.90
C LEU A 406 -3.15 1.78 -24.32
N ASP A 407 -4.14 2.64 -24.47
CA ASP A 407 -4.43 3.43 -25.68
C ASP A 407 -4.43 4.94 -25.36
N ASP A 408 -4.92 5.77 -26.27
CA ASP A 408 -4.98 7.21 -26.06
C ASP A 408 -5.91 7.60 -24.92
N ASP A 409 -7.02 6.85 -24.70
CA ASP A 409 -7.92 7.05 -23.56
C ASP A 409 -7.20 6.73 -22.24
N GLY A 410 -6.42 5.66 -22.20
CA GLY A 410 -5.61 5.29 -21.03
C GLY A 410 -4.52 6.32 -20.71
N ARG A 411 -3.90 6.93 -21.73
CA ARG A 411 -2.95 8.04 -21.54
C ARG A 411 -3.66 9.30 -21.03
N ALA A 412 -4.85 9.61 -21.52
CA ALA A 412 -5.67 10.70 -21.02
C ALA A 412 -6.11 10.47 -19.56
N LEU A 413 -6.52 9.24 -19.24
CA LEU A 413 -6.82 8.83 -17.86
C LEU A 413 -5.63 9.02 -16.92
N SER A 414 -4.44 8.60 -17.36
CA SER A 414 -3.21 8.78 -16.60
C SER A 414 -2.93 10.28 -16.34
N ALA A 415 -3.08 11.14 -17.34
CA ALA A 415 -2.92 12.58 -17.16
C ALA A 415 -3.95 13.17 -16.19
N ALA A 416 -5.20 12.70 -16.21
CA ALA A 416 -6.24 13.10 -15.26
C ALA A 416 -5.91 12.69 -13.82
N MET A 417 -5.44 11.45 -13.60
CA MET A 417 -5.03 10.99 -12.27
C MET A 417 -3.84 11.79 -11.74
N ARG A 418 -2.78 11.98 -12.55
CA ARG A 418 -1.63 12.83 -12.16
C ARG A 418 -2.05 14.23 -11.75
N SER A 419 -2.93 14.85 -12.53
CA SER A 419 -3.43 16.19 -12.24
C SER A 419 -4.19 16.22 -10.92
N SER A 420 -5.03 15.22 -10.66
CA SER A 420 -5.82 15.11 -9.42
C SER A 420 -4.94 14.88 -8.20
N TRP A 421 -3.94 13.97 -8.25
CA TRP A 421 -2.99 13.74 -7.15
C TRP A 421 -2.19 15.00 -6.83
N ALA A 422 -1.75 15.70 -7.86
CA ALA A 422 -1.02 16.95 -7.69
C ALA A 422 -1.90 18.10 -7.18
N ALA A 423 -3.16 18.21 -7.60
CA ALA A 423 -4.11 19.18 -7.06
C ALA A 423 -4.36 18.91 -5.57
N PHE A 424 -4.57 17.65 -5.20
CA PHE A 424 -4.72 17.24 -3.82
C PHE A 424 -3.47 17.56 -2.98
N ALA A 425 -2.27 17.36 -3.52
CA ALA A 425 -1.03 17.74 -2.83
C ALA A 425 -0.85 19.27 -2.68
N ARG A 426 -1.39 20.07 -3.60
CA ARG A 426 -1.35 21.54 -3.50
C ARG A 426 -2.34 22.10 -2.53
N ASP A 427 -3.59 21.63 -2.61
CA ASP A 427 -4.75 22.35 -2.08
C ASP A 427 -5.59 21.49 -1.11
N GLY A 428 -5.31 20.19 -0.98
CA GLY A 428 -6.13 19.23 -0.23
C GLY A 428 -7.45 18.87 -0.96
N ASP A 429 -7.59 19.29 -2.23
CA ASP A 429 -8.77 19.06 -3.05
C ASP A 429 -8.36 18.41 -4.39
N PRO A 430 -8.82 17.19 -4.68
CA PRO A 430 -8.45 16.47 -5.90
C PRO A 430 -9.29 16.87 -7.12
N GLY A 431 -10.23 17.81 -6.97
CA GLY A 431 -11.07 18.32 -8.05
C GLY A 431 -12.37 17.53 -8.29
N TRP A 432 -12.88 16.85 -7.25
CA TRP A 432 -14.21 16.22 -7.25
C TRP A 432 -14.90 16.33 -5.89
N PRO A 433 -16.22 16.07 -5.81
CA PRO A 433 -16.96 16.18 -4.54
C PRO A 433 -16.45 15.23 -3.47
N GLN A 434 -16.55 15.65 -2.20
CA GLN A 434 -16.19 14.81 -1.05
C GLN A 434 -17.12 13.59 -0.93
N TYR A 435 -16.60 12.56 -0.24
CA TYR A 435 -17.34 11.37 0.15
C TYR A 435 -18.69 11.73 0.81
N PRO A 436 -19.83 11.08 0.45
CA PRO A 436 -19.92 9.78 -0.21
C PRO A 436 -19.82 9.80 -1.75
N ALA A 437 -19.77 10.97 -2.42
CA ALA A 437 -19.53 11.01 -3.85
C ALA A 437 -18.17 10.42 -4.22
N ALA A 438 -18.07 9.85 -5.41
CA ALA A 438 -16.86 9.17 -5.88
C ALA A 438 -16.44 9.65 -7.27
N ARG A 439 -15.15 9.72 -7.53
CA ARG A 439 -14.59 9.83 -8.86
C ARG A 439 -14.47 8.42 -9.47
N VAL A 440 -14.97 8.24 -10.67
CA VAL A 440 -14.77 7.02 -11.47
C VAL A 440 -13.69 7.28 -12.50
N PHE A 441 -12.57 6.57 -12.37
CA PHE A 441 -11.45 6.59 -13.29
C PHE A 441 -11.54 5.39 -14.25
N GLY A 442 -12.00 5.60 -15.45
CA GLY A 442 -12.16 4.58 -16.48
C GLY A 442 -11.88 5.16 -17.87
N ARG A 443 -12.43 4.56 -18.94
CA ARG A 443 -12.32 5.12 -20.30
C ARG A 443 -12.85 6.54 -20.38
N THR A 444 -13.77 6.89 -19.53
CA THR A 444 -14.20 8.28 -19.26
C THR A 444 -14.03 8.54 -17.77
N VAL A 445 -13.58 9.74 -17.43
CA VAL A 445 -13.53 10.21 -16.05
C VAL A 445 -14.86 10.89 -15.71
N SER A 446 -15.51 10.45 -14.65
CA SER A 446 -16.82 10.98 -14.24
C SER A 446 -16.99 10.96 -12.73
N ASP A 447 -17.97 11.70 -12.22
CA ASP A 447 -18.39 11.65 -10.83
C ASP A 447 -19.65 10.78 -10.69
N ALA A 448 -19.76 10.12 -9.55
CA ALA A 448 -20.92 9.36 -9.11
C ALA A 448 -21.36 9.84 -7.71
N ASP A 449 -22.65 9.76 -7.41
CA ASP A 449 -23.18 10.16 -6.10
C ASP A 449 -22.64 9.28 -4.95
N GLU A 450 -22.32 8.04 -5.27
CA GLU A 450 -21.69 7.06 -4.35
C GLU A 450 -20.66 6.20 -5.09
N HIS A 451 -19.75 5.60 -4.33
CA HIS A 451 -18.78 4.66 -4.90
C HIS A 451 -19.52 3.45 -5.55
N PRO A 452 -19.25 3.15 -6.84
CA PRO A 452 -20.06 2.18 -7.62
C PRO A 452 -20.17 0.79 -7.01
N LEU A 453 -19.17 0.39 -6.22
CA LEU A 453 -19.10 -0.96 -5.66
C LEU A 453 -19.67 -1.07 -4.24
N PHE A 454 -19.81 0.05 -3.50
CA PHE A 454 -20.28 -0.03 -2.12
C PHE A 454 -21.75 -0.45 -2.01
N GLY A 455 -22.56 -0.15 -3.03
CA GLY A 455 -23.98 -0.55 -3.09
C GLY A 455 -24.21 -2.06 -3.19
N ARG A 456 -23.25 -2.84 -3.69
CA ARG A 456 -23.36 -4.30 -3.81
C ARG A 456 -22.95 -5.06 -2.54
N LEU A 457 -22.31 -4.38 -1.59
CA LEU A 457 -21.82 -5.03 -0.37
C LEU A 457 -23.00 -5.64 0.43
N PRO A 458 -22.82 -6.84 1.02
CA PRO A 458 -23.84 -7.46 1.87
C PRO A 458 -24.25 -6.54 3.03
N SER A 459 -25.53 -6.54 3.37
CA SER A 459 -26.09 -5.67 4.41
C SER A 459 -25.49 -5.85 5.81
N ALA A 460 -24.84 -6.98 6.07
CA ALA A 460 -24.12 -7.24 7.31
C ALA A 460 -22.80 -6.42 7.42
N ASN A 461 -22.31 -5.87 6.30
CA ASN A 461 -21.05 -5.13 6.18
C ASN A 461 -21.26 -3.69 5.64
N ARG A 462 -22.51 -3.20 5.65
CA ARG A 462 -22.84 -1.81 5.25
C ARG A 462 -22.69 -0.83 6.39
#